data_0f897d1416142757652c245c54a9edce
#
_entry.id   0f897d1416142757652c245c54a9edce
#
_cell.length_a   1.000
_cell.length_b   1.000
_cell.length_c   1.000
_cell.angle_alpha   90.00
_cell.angle_beta   90.00
_cell.angle_gamma   90.00
#
_symmetry.space_group_name_H-M   'P 1'
#
loop_
_entity.id
_entity.type
_entity.pdbx_description
1 polymer ?
#
loop_
_entity_poly.entity_id
_entity_poly.type
_entity_poly.pdbx_seq_one_letter_code
_entity_poly.pdbx_strand_id
1 'polypeptide(L)'
;MNAAQRDNLRRLLSPRHVVFIGGESAVFAAGQCAAGNFRGEIWGLNPQPKRFGTIPSYTSVEALPEPPDAVFLAVPRQGVPAVVAELREKGAGGIVCYSAGFGELGDDGADLERELITACGDMALAGPNVFGLLNYITGAHLWPFSHGGKPVDRGPAVISQSGMLSGYLLTNRRSVQFSYVIGAGNQSVLGVEDYLDYLVDDPAVTGFGLYIETLRDIPRFAEAAGRALDRGVPIVALKAGRSALAAQTALTHTGSLTGQDAFYQSLFDRIGVARVSSPSLLLETLQMLTTAGAPQGRRLAAFTCSGGDVAMLADCAEQEGLVFDPPDKATEQDLRQWLPEIATVGNPLDYTTPLWGHEDTLEKVFSAALAPGYHAALLVQDYPPLDLGEDRPYYQADARAFVRATASASIPAAVCSSLPENLDADTQHTLIESGVAPLQGIGEAAAAIRAAAVFGEA
;
A
#
# COMPACT_ATOMS: atom_id res chain seq x y z
N MET A 1 -23.70 -1.45 2.83
CA MET A 1 -24.22 -0.75 1.60
C MET A 1 -25.42 -1.50 1.01
N ASN A 2 -26.44 -0.77 0.52
CA ASN A 2 -27.49 -1.36 -0.32
C ASN A 2 -27.00 -1.52 -1.78
N ALA A 3 -27.80 -2.15 -2.65
CA ALA A 3 -27.40 -2.42 -4.04
C ALA A 3 -27.17 -1.13 -4.86
N ALA A 4 -27.94 -0.08 -4.64
CA ALA A 4 -27.78 1.20 -5.33
C ALA A 4 -26.47 1.90 -4.91
N GLN A 5 -26.17 1.91 -3.61
CA GLN A 5 -24.88 2.43 -3.10
C GLN A 5 -23.68 1.65 -3.63
N ARG A 6 -23.80 0.31 -3.73
CA ARG A 6 -22.72 -0.53 -4.27
C ARG A 6 -22.48 -0.25 -5.78
N ASP A 7 -23.54 -0.06 -6.56
CA ASP A 7 -23.41 0.32 -7.96
C ASP A 7 -22.84 1.74 -8.11
N ASN A 8 -23.25 2.67 -7.27
CA ASN A 8 -22.72 4.03 -7.25
C ASN A 8 -21.23 4.06 -6.84
N LEU A 9 -20.80 3.21 -5.89
CA LEU A 9 -19.38 3.04 -5.58
C LEU A 9 -18.60 2.48 -6.78
N ARG A 10 -19.14 1.51 -7.50
CA ARG A 10 -18.56 1.01 -8.75
C ARG A 10 -18.35 2.13 -9.77
N ARG A 11 -19.38 2.98 -9.96
CA ARG A 11 -19.31 4.13 -10.87
C ARG A 11 -18.25 5.14 -10.44
N LEU A 12 -18.11 5.39 -9.14
CA LEU A 12 -17.07 6.27 -8.60
C LEU A 12 -15.66 5.73 -8.84
N LEU A 13 -15.45 4.44 -8.59
CA LEU A 13 -14.13 3.80 -8.67
C LEU A 13 -13.70 3.49 -10.10
N SER A 14 -14.65 3.15 -11.00
CA SER A 14 -14.38 2.82 -12.41
C SER A 14 -15.35 3.57 -13.32
N PRO A 15 -15.19 4.90 -13.43
CA PRO A 15 -16.11 5.75 -14.17
C PRO A 15 -15.92 5.64 -15.69
N ARG A 16 -17.00 5.91 -16.44
CA ARG A 16 -16.97 6.20 -17.89
C ARG A 16 -16.83 7.69 -18.15
N HIS A 17 -17.41 8.50 -17.25
CA HIS A 17 -17.39 9.96 -17.34
C HIS A 17 -16.97 10.55 -16.00
N VAL A 18 -16.06 11.51 -16.02
CA VAL A 18 -15.59 12.22 -14.83
C VAL A 18 -15.84 13.72 -14.99
N VAL A 19 -16.43 14.33 -13.98
CA VAL A 19 -16.65 15.78 -13.94
C VAL A 19 -15.77 16.41 -12.86
N PHE A 20 -15.09 17.48 -13.22
CA PHE A 20 -14.29 18.29 -12.30
C PHE A 20 -15.01 19.63 -12.05
N ILE A 21 -15.46 19.85 -10.81
CA ILE A 21 -16.25 21.03 -10.44
C ILE A 21 -15.45 21.91 -9.48
N GLY A 22 -15.17 23.13 -9.86
CA GLY A 22 -14.50 24.10 -9.00
C GLY A 22 -13.47 24.99 -9.68
N GLY A 23 -12.54 25.54 -8.88
CA GLY A 23 -11.47 26.44 -9.30
C GLY A 23 -10.19 25.71 -9.70
N GLU A 24 -9.03 26.27 -9.27
CA GLU A 24 -7.69 25.81 -9.68
C GLU A 24 -7.42 24.33 -9.34
N SER A 25 -7.84 23.87 -8.17
CA SER A 25 -7.68 22.45 -7.79
C SER A 25 -8.42 21.49 -8.72
N ALA A 26 -9.64 21.86 -9.15
CA ALA A 26 -10.42 21.06 -10.10
C ALA A 26 -9.79 21.07 -11.49
N VAL A 27 -9.30 22.23 -11.94
CA VAL A 27 -8.58 22.36 -13.22
C VAL A 27 -7.30 21.51 -13.23
N PHE A 28 -6.52 21.57 -12.14
CA PHE A 28 -5.31 20.76 -12.01
C PHE A 28 -5.63 19.26 -12.03
N ALA A 29 -6.63 18.83 -11.23
CA ALA A 29 -7.07 17.43 -11.19
C ALA A 29 -7.56 16.93 -12.55
N ALA A 30 -8.31 17.73 -13.30
CA ALA A 30 -8.74 17.42 -14.66
C ALA A 30 -7.55 17.21 -15.61
N GLY A 31 -6.52 18.06 -15.49
CA GLY A 31 -5.27 17.91 -16.24
C GLY A 31 -4.52 16.62 -15.90
N GLN A 32 -4.45 16.25 -14.62
CA GLN A 32 -3.85 14.98 -14.19
C GLN A 32 -4.63 13.77 -14.72
N CYS A 33 -5.96 13.81 -14.70
CA CYS A 33 -6.79 12.74 -15.23
C CYS A 33 -6.58 12.60 -16.76
N ALA A 34 -6.53 13.71 -17.50
CA ALA A 34 -6.26 13.69 -18.94
C ALA A 34 -4.86 13.14 -19.27
N ALA A 35 -3.85 13.45 -18.45
CA ALA A 35 -2.49 12.95 -18.60
C ALA A 35 -2.35 11.46 -18.19
N GLY A 36 -3.25 10.95 -17.35
CA GLY A 36 -3.24 9.59 -16.80
C GLY A 36 -3.72 8.50 -17.76
N ASN A 37 -3.91 8.78 -19.05
CA ASN A 37 -4.46 7.87 -20.06
C ASN A 37 -5.88 7.36 -19.74
N PHE A 38 -6.66 8.13 -19.04
CA PHE A 38 -8.07 7.82 -18.83
C PHE A 38 -8.81 7.74 -20.18
N ARG A 39 -9.49 6.59 -20.41
CA ARG A 39 -10.15 6.32 -21.71
C ARG A 39 -11.60 6.81 -21.76
N GLY A 40 -12.13 7.30 -20.63
CA GLY A 40 -13.47 7.86 -20.54
C GLY A 40 -13.53 9.33 -20.90
N GLU A 41 -14.70 9.94 -20.75
CA GLU A 41 -14.89 11.36 -21.02
C GLU A 41 -14.59 12.19 -19.77
N ILE A 42 -13.91 13.32 -19.96
CA ILE A 42 -13.56 14.28 -18.92
C ILE A 42 -14.29 15.58 -19.20
N TRP A 43 -15.03 16.08 -18.21
CA TRP A 43 -15.77 17.32 -18.30
C TRP A 43 -15.38 18.27 -17.17
N GLY A 44 -15.31 19.57 -17.52
CA GLY A 44 -15.16 20.65 -16.55
C GLY A 44 -16.50 21.31 -16.23
N LEU A 45 -16.69 21.76 -14.99
CA LEU A 45 -17.84 22.59 -14.63
C LEU A 45 -17.39 23.80 -13.80
N ASN A 46 -17.58 24.99 -14.36
CA ASN A 46 -17.26 26.26 -13.71
C ASN A 46 -18.07 27.40 -14.39
N PRO A 47 -18.52 28.43 -13.67
CA PRO A 47 -19.11 29.62 -14.27
C PRO A 47 -18.23 30.27 -15.35
N GLN A 48 -16.92 30.04 -15.32
CA GLN A 48 -15.95 30.48 -16.32
C GLN A 48 -15.33 29.24 -17.02
N PRO A 49 -16.02 28.59 -17.96
CA PRO A 49 -15.63 27.29 -18.51
C PRO A 49 -14.26 27.30 -19.23
N LYS A 50 -13.83 28.45 -19.78
CA LYS A 50 -12.49 28.60 -20.40
C LYS A 50 -11.31 28.25 -19.51
N ARG A 51 -11.50 28.14 -18.17
CA ARG A 51 -10.45 27.73 -17.23
C ARG A 51 -9.96 26.31 -17.45
N PHE A 52 -10.79 25.43 -18.00
CA PHE A 52 -10.42 24.01 -18.26
C PHE A 52 -9.67 23.81 -19.61
N GLY A 53 -9.33 24.87 -20.31
CA GLY A 53 -8.57 24.81 -21.56
C GLY A 53 -9.29 24.02 -22.64
N THR A 54 -8.71 22.92 -23.11
CA THR A 54 -9.27 22.05 -24.16
C THR A 54 -10.28 21.03 -23.66
N ILE A 55 -10.45 20.86 -22.36
CA ILE A 55 -11.43 19.94 -21.78
C ILE A 55 -12.83 20.51 -21.99
N PRO A 56 -13.80 19.70 -22.52
CA PRO A 56 -15.19 20.12 -22.64
C PRO A 56 -15.76 20.62 -21.31
N SER A 57 -16.36 21.80 -21.30
CA SER A 57 -16.72 22.48 -20.05
C SER A 57 -18.10 23.09 -20.12
N TYR A 58 -18.79 23.04 -18.98
CA TYR A 58 -20.17 23.44 -18.80
C TYR A 58 -20.30 24.48 -17.68
N THR A 59 -21.42 25.22 -17.66
CA THR A 59 -21.67 26.24 -16.66
C THR A 59 -22.62 25.82 -15.56
N SER A 60 -23.34 24.70 -15.72
CA SER A 60 -24.26 24.12 -14.73
C SER A 60 -24.31 22.60 -14.79
N VAL A 61 -24.77 21.95 -13.74
CA VAL A 61 -24.97 20.49 -13.68
C VAL A 61 -26.00 20.03 -14.71
N GLU A 62 -27.05 20.79 -14.92
CA GLU A 62 -28.11 20.50 -15.90
C GLU A 62 -27.54 20.40 -17.33
N ALA A 63 -26.58 21.26 -17.68
CA ALA A 63 -25.96 21.33 -19.01
C ALA A 63 -25.02 20.14 -19.32
N LEU A 64 -24.69 19.28 -18.35
CA LEU A 64 -23.88 18.10 -18.60
C LEU A 64 -24.61 17.13 -19.56
N PRO A 65 -23.89 16.52 -20.53
CA PRO A 65 -24.50 15.69 -21.57
C PRO A 65 -25.17 14.43 -21.02
N GLU A 66 -24.57 13.83 -19.97
CA GLU A 66 -25.06 12.61 -19.30
C GLU A 66 -24.87 12.72 -17.78
N PRO A 67 -25.56 11.85 -17.01
CA PRO A 67 -25.28 11.68 -15.56
C PRO A 67 -23.83 11.27 -15.35
N PRO A 68 -22.99 12.05 -14.64
CA PRO A 68 -21.60 11.70 -14.42
C PRO A 68 -21.46 10.47 -13.52
N ASP A 69 -20.52 9.57 -13.84
CA ASP A 69 -20.22 8.42 -12.97
C ASP A 69 -19.43 8.87 -11.73
N ALA A 70 -18.44 9.74 -11.92
CA ALA A 70 -17.62 10.27 -10.83
C ALA A 70 -17.47 11.79 -10.94
N VAL A 71 -17.43 12.45 -9.79
CA VAL A 71 -17.30 13.90 -9.68
C VAL A 71 -16.17 14.25 -8.71
N PHE A 72 -15.21 15.07 -9.14
CA PHE A 72 -14.30 15.75 -8.24
C PHE A 72 -14.87 17.14 -7.90
N LEU A 73 -15.21 17.34 -6.63
CA LEU A 73 -15.89 18.54 -6.14
C LEU A 73 -14.97 19.40 -5.26
N ALA A 74 -14.61 20.58 -5.75
CA ALA A 74 -13.71 21.54 -5.07
C ALA A 74 -14.33 22.96 -5.10
N VAL A 75 -15.47 23.10 -4.44
CA VAL A 75 -16.17 24.40 -4.25
C VAL A 75 -16.10 24.84 -2.78
N PRO A 76 -16.35 26.12 -2.44
CA PRO A 76 -16.49 26.54 -1.05
C PRO A 76 -17.51 25.68 -0.30
N ARG A 77 -17.19 25.30 0.93
CA ARG A 77 -17.95 24.29 1.73
C ARG A 77 -19.45 24.60 1.84
N GLN A 78 -19.81 25.89 1.94
CA GLN A 78 -21.21 26.32 2.06
C GLN A 78 -22.04 26.00 0.82
N GLY A 79 -21.42 25.91 -0.37
CA GLY A 79 -22.08 25.55 -1.61
C GLY A 79 -22.13 24.05 -1.89
N VAL A 80 -21.37 23.24 -1.13
CA VAL A 80 -21.26 21.79 -1.40
C VAL A 80 -22.61 21.07 -1.33
N PRO A 81 -23.45 21.21 -0.28
CA PRO A 81 -24.72 20.47 -0.22
C PRO A 81 -25.66 20.79 -1.39
N ALA A 82 -25.73 22.04 -1.83
CA ALA A 82 -26.57 22.44 -2.96
C ALA A 82 -26.11 21.78 -4.27
N VAL A 83 -24.82 21.86 -4.58
CA VAL A 83 -24.25 21.20 -5.78
C VAL A 83 -24.43 19.69 -5.72
N VAL A 84 -24.29 19.07 -4.55
CA VAL A 84 -24.48 17.62 -4.36
C VAL A 84 -25.96 17.24 -4.60
N ALA A 85 -26.91 18.04 -4.16
CA ALA A 85 -28.32 17.82 -4.46
C ALA A 85 -28.61 17.87 -5.97
N GLU A 86 -28.08 18.87 -6.69
CA GLU A 86 -28.19 18.96 -8.16
C GLU A 86 -27.60 17.74 -8.87
N LEU A 87 -26.41 17.28 -8.41
CA LEU A 87 -25.75 16.08 -8.95
C LEU A 87 -26.58 14.81 -8.71
N ARG A 88 -27.21 14.68 -7.54
CA ARG A 88 -28.12 13.59 -7.26
C ARG A 88 -29.33 13.58 -8.19
N GLU A 89 -29.95 14.76 -8.40
CA GLU A 89 -31.10 14.90 -9.32
C GLU A 89 -30.69 14.57 -10.76
N LYS A 90 -29.46 14.92 -11.16
CA LYS A 90 -28.91 14.55 -12.47
C LYS A 90 -28.62 13.03 -12.56
N GLY A 91 -28.54 12.30 -11.45
CA GLY A 91 -28.24 10.88 -11.41
C GLY A 91 -26.74 10.55 -11.37
N ALA A 92 -25.92 11.40 -10.77
CA ALA A 92 -24.50 11.15 -10.57
C ALA A 92 -24.27 9.87 -9.73
N GLY A 93 -23.17 9.13 -10.02
CA GLY A 93 -22.79 7.92 -9.28
C GLY A 93 -22.13 8.23 -7.94
N GLY A 94 -21.08 9.05 -7.97
CA GLY A 94 -20.34 9.36 -6.75
C GLY A 94 -19.50 10.61 -6.83
N ILE A 95 -19.04 11.04 -5.65
CA ILE A 95 -18.36 12.32 -5.45
C ILE A 95 -17.09 12.10 -4.62
N VAL A 96 -15.99 12.69 -5.04
CA VAL A 96 -14.81 12.98 -4.23
C VAL A 96 -14.95 14.42 -3.75
N CYS A 97 -15.24 14.62 -2.48
CA CYS A 97 -15.43 15.95 -1.89
C CYS A 97 -14.11 16.46 -1.29
N TYR A 98 -13.38 17.26 -2.07
CA TYR A 98 -12.09 17.84 -1.68
C TYR A 98 -12.24 18.89 -0.56
N SER A 99 -13.39 19.56 -0.50
CA SER A 99 -13.63 20.66 0.43
C SER A 99 -13.57 20.20 1.89
N ALA A 100 -12.93 20.98 2.73
CA ALA A 100 -12.84 20.80 4.17
C ALA A 100 -13.74 21.80 4.93
N GLY A 101 -13.89 21.62 6.23
CA GLY A 101 -14.69 22.48 7.12
C GLY A 101 -16.05 21.90 7.44
N PHE A 102 -16.13 20.60 7.64
CA PHE A 102 -17.30 19.81 8.03
C PHE A 102 -17.09 19.27 9.46
N GLY A 103 -17.42 18.04 9.73
CA GLY A 103 -17.36 17.44 11.06
C GLY A 103 -16.01 17.55 11.80
N GLU A 104 -14.92 17.72 11.09
CA GLU A 104 -13.60 17.98 11.68
C GLU A 104 -13.50 19.34 12.39
N LEU A 105 -14.44 20.26 12.17
CA LEU A 105 -14.57 21.50 12.94
C LEU A 105 -15.45 21.35 14.18
N GLY A 106 -15.88 20.13 14.53
CA GLY A 106 -16.80 19.91 15.65
C GLY A 106 -18.18 20.48 15.36
N ASP A 107 -18.81 21.09 16.39
CA ASP A 107 -20.17 21.59 16.29
C ASP A 107 -20.38 22.59 15.15
N ASP A 108 -19.38 23.42 14.84
CA ASP A 108 -19.44 24.45 13.79
C ASP A 108 -19.57 23.86 12.37
N GLY A 109 -19.16 22.59 12.18
CA GLY A 109 -19.22 21.91 10.89
C GLY A 109 -20.25 20.79 10.82
N ALA A 110 -20.75 20.32 11.96
CA ALA A 110 -21.63 19.15 12.06
C ALA A 110 -22.98 19.35 11.34
N ASP A 111 -23.56 20.53 11.36
CA ASP A 111 -24.80 20.84 10.67
C ASP A 111 -24.63 20.74 9.15
N LEU A 112 -23.56 21.34 8.65
CA LEU A 112 -23.23 21.32 7.21
C LEU A 112 -22.94 19.90 6.73
N GLU A 113 -22.31 19.07 7.57
CA GLU A 113 -22.07 17.66 7.23
C GLU A 113 -23.39 16.87 7.18
N ARG A 114 -24.33 17.11 8.09
CA ARG A 114 -25.66 16.49 8.03
C ARG A 114 -26.45 16.89 6.77
N GLU A 115 -26.34 18.16 6.35
CA GLU A 115 -26.91 18.64 5.09
C GLU A 115 -26.27 17.93 3.89
N LEU A 116 -24.94 17.78 3.89
CA LEU A 116 -24.21 17.06 2.86
C LEU A 116 -24.65 15.59 2.76
N ILE A 117 -24.72 14.88 3.88
CA ILE A 117 -25.17 13.47 3.93
C ILE A 117 -26.59 13.34 3.37
N THR A 118 -27.48 14.25 3.77
CA THR A 118 -28.88 14.27 3.29
C THR A 118 -28.95 14.54 1.77
N ALA A 119 -28.16 15.48 1.28
CA ALA A 119 -28.08 15.80 -0.14
C ALA A 119 -27.53 14.64 -0.97
N CYS A 120 -26.59 13.87 -0.41
CA CYS A 120 -25.93 12.76 -1.10
C CYS A 120 -26.90 11.60 -1.40
N GLY A 121 -27.83 11.26 -0.50
CA GLY A 121 -28.72 10.11 -0.67
C GLY A 121 -27.95 8.79 -0.86
N ASP A 122 -28.21 8.06 -1.95
CA ASP A 122 -27.53 6.80 -2.29
C ASP A 122 -26.22 6.98 -3.08
N MET A 123 -25.82 8.22 -3.44
CA MET A 123 -24.56 8.44 -4.12
C MET A 123 -23.37 8.02 -3.24
N ALA A 124 -22.32 7.54 -3.87
CA ALA A 124 -21.04 7.28 -3.20
C ALA A 124 -20.33 8.61 -2.87
N LEU A 125 -19.95 8.84 -1.61
CA LEU A 125 -19.21 10.03 -1.19
C LEU A 125 -17.89 9.64 -0.53
N ALA A 126 -16.78 9.98 -1.19
CA ALA A 126 -15.45 9.96 -0.61
C ALA A 126 -15.18 11.29 0.11
N GLY A 127 -14.85 11.24 1.39
CA GLY A 127 -14.65 12.41 2.23
C GLY A 127 -15.91 12.84 2.99
N PRO A 128 -16.14 14.18 3.19
CA PRO A 128 -15.32 15.33 2.75
C PRO A 128 -13.91 15.37 3.33
N ASN A 129 -13.18 16.48 3.05
CA ASN A 129 -11.82 16.67 3.57
C ASN A 129 -10.85 15.57 3.09
N VAL A 130 -10.84 15.30 1.78
CA VAL A 130 -9.94 14.31 1.15
C VAL A 130 -9.11 14.96 0.04
N PHE A 131 -7.92 14.41 -0.18
CA PHE A 131 -7.18 14.79 -1.39
C PHE A 131 -7.79 14.20 -2.65
N GLY A 132 -8.26 12.96 -2.61
CA GLY A 132 -8.94 12.39 -3.75
C GLY A 132 -8.87 10.88 -3.86
N LEU A 133 -8.99 10.44 -5.10
CA LEU A 133 -8.99 9.06 -5.51
C LEU A 133 -8.15 8.91 -6.78
N LEU A 134 -7.28 7.91 -6.79
CA LEU A 134 -6.50 7.50 -7.96
C LEU A 134 -6.80 6.04 -8.27
N ASN A 135 -7.18 5.77 -9.52
CA ASN A 135 -7.28 4.42 -10.07
C ASN A 135 -6.24 4.30 -11.19
N TYR A 136 -5.15 3.58 -10.95
CA TYR A 136 -4.06 3.39 -11.90
C TYR A 136 -4.33 2.30 -12.95
N ILE A 137 -5.41 1.52 -12.79
CA ILE A 137 -5.85 0.51 -13.74
C ILE A 137 -6.56 1.18 -14.92
N THR A 138 -7.45 2.15 -14.62
CA THR A 138 -8.26 2.83 -15.65
C THR A 138 -7.74 4.21 -16.02
N GLY A 139 -6.81 4.77 -15.24
CA GLY A 139 -6.32 6.13 -15.38
C GLY A 139 -7.28 7.21 -14.82
N ALA A 140 -8.33 6.83 -14.10
CA ALA A 140 -9.25 7.78 -13.47
C ALA A 140 -8.59 8.44 -12.25
N HIS A 141 -8.04 9.63 -12.45
CA HIS A 141 -7.32 10.38 -11.43
C HIS A 141 -8.14 11.60 -10.99
N LEU A 142 -8.86 11.46 -9.86
CA LEU A 142 -9.58 12.53 -9.20
C LEU A 142 -8.70 13.09 -8.06
N TRP A 143 -7.59 13.72 -8.42
CA TRP A 143 -6.51 14.07 -7.49
C TRP A 143 -5.86 15.41 -7.86
N PRO A 144 -5.81 16.41 -6.94
CA PRO A 144 -5.43 17.78 -7.25
C PRO A 144 -3.93 18.09 -7.09
N PHE A 145 -3.07 17.06 -7.05
CA PHE A 145 -1.63 17.24 -6.90
C PHE A 145 -0.86 16.34 -7.87
N SER A 146 0.42 16.65 -8.09
CA SER A 146 1.32 15.75 -8.81
C SER A 146 1.56 14.46 -7.99
N HIS A 147 1.69 13.34 -8.69
CA HIS A 147 1.94 12.04 -8.09
C HIS A 147 2.92 11.22 -8.94
N GLY A 148 3.63 10.27 -8.29
CA GLY A 148 4.64 9.44 -8.96
C GLY A 148 4.10 8.09 -9.49
N GLY A 149 2.81 7.81 -9.32
CA GLY A 149 2.23 6.52 -9.72
C GLY A 149 2.18 6.34 -11.22
N LYS A 150 2.29 5.09 -11.66
CA LYS A 150 2.25 4.67 -13.06
C LYS A 150 1.08 3.74 -13.31
N PRO A 151 0.57 3.63 -14.55
CA PRO A 151 -0.43 2.62 -14.91
C PRO A 151 0.04 1.21 -14.55
N VAL A 152 -0.86 0.42 -14.00
CA VAL A 152 -0.63 -0.98 -13.64
C VAL A 152 -1.82 -1.85 -14.06
N ASP A 153 -1.57 -3.13 -14.29
CA ASP A 153 -2.64 -4.11 -14.50
C ASP A 153 -3.19 -4.62 -13.17
N ARG A 154 -2.34 -4.66 -12.14
CA ARG A 154 -2.68 -5.09 -10.77
C ARG A 154 -1.69 -4.55 -9.75
N GLY A 155 -2.11 -4.47 -8.50
CA GLY A 155 -1.26 -4.00 -7.39
C GLY A 155 -2.05 -3.85 -6.09
N PRO A 156 -1.40 -3.54 -4.96
CA PRO A 156 -2.10 -3.25 -3.72
C PRO A 156 -2.95 -1.97 -3.83
N ALA A 157 -4.09 -1.95 -3.12
CA ALA A 157 -4.92 -0.76 -2.93
C ALA A 157 -4.56 -0.09 -1.60
N VAL A 158 -4.41 1.23 -1.59
CA VAL A 158 -4.24 2.02 -0.37
C VAL A 158 -5.54 2.75 -0.04
N ILE A 159 -5.99 2.62 1.21
CA ILE A 159 -7.12 3.38 1.75
C ILE A 159 -6.62 4.15 2.98
N SER A 160 -6.68 5.46 2.93
CA SER A 160 -6.09 6.32 3.97
C SER A 160 -7.05 7.39 4.45
N GLN A 161 -7.15 7.54 5.77
CA GLN A 161 -7.89 8.66 6.37
C GLN A 161 -7.08 9.96 6.38
N SER A 162 -5.75 9.87 6.16
CA SER A 162 -4.89 11.05 6.05
C SER A 162 -4.60 11.38 4.59
N GLY A 163 -4.98 12.59 4.16
CA GLY A 163 -4.67 13.09 2.83
C GLY A 163 -3.16 13.22 2.58
N MET A 164 -2.43 13.82 3.54
CA MET A 164 -0.96 14.01 3.41
C MET A 164 -0.22 12.68 3.34
N LEU A 165 -0.60 11.69 4.17
CA LEU A 165 0.04 10.39 4.11
C LEU A 165 -0.19 9.70 2.75
N SER A 166 -1.39 9.80 2.18
CA SER A 166 -1.64 9.31 0.82
C SER A 166 -0.66 9.92 -0.19
N GLY A 167 -0.43 11.25 -0.11
CA GLY A 167 0.54 11.95 -0.95
C GLY A 167 1.97 11.44 -0.75
N TYR A 168 2.39 11.20 0.49
CA TYR A 168 3.74 10.67 0.78
C TYR A 168 3.92 9.25 0.26
N LEU A 169 2.92 8.39 0.40
CA LEU A 169 2.96 7.02 -0.15
C LEU A 169 3.11 7.03 -1.68
N LEU A 170 2.50 8.00 -2.37
CA LEU A 170 2.59 8.16 -3.82
C LEU A 170 3.96 8.61 -4.33
N THR A 171 4.83 9.12 -3.46
CA THR A 171 6.20 9.54 -3.78
C THR A 171 7.25 8.54 -3.29
N ASN A 172 6.84 7.33 -2.92
CA ASN A 172 7.76 6.31 -2.43
C ASN A 172 8.78 5.90 -3.51
N ARG A 173 9.97 5.45 -3.06
CA ARG A 173 11.05 4.94 -3.91
C ARG A 173 11.32 3.44 -3.66
N ARG A 174 10.29 2.71 -3.20
CA ARG A 174 10.36 1.27 -2.86
C ARG A 174 9.75 0.38 -3.94
N SER A 175 9.52 0.95 -5.12
CA SER A 175 8.91 0.26 -6.27
C SER A 175 7.54 -0.39 -5.99
N VAL A 176 6.87 -0.03 -4.88
CA VAL A 176 5.49 -0.43 -4.64
C VAL A 176 4.58 0.36 -5.56
N GLN A 177 3.92 -0.33 -6.47
CA GLN A 177 2.99 0.27 -7.42
C GLN A 177 1.56 -0.06 -7.00
N PHE A 178 0.73 0.96 -6.84
CA PHE A 178 -0.65 0.82 -6.37
C PHE A 178 -1.63 0.65 -7.52
N SER A 179 -2.66 -0.19 -7.32
CA SER A 179 -3.85 -0.24 -8.17
C SER A 179 -4.80 0.91 -7.88
N TYR A 180 -5.03 1.18 -6.60
CA TYR A 180 -5.86 2.28 -6.12
C TYR A 180 -5.17 3.03 -4.98
N VAL A 181 -5.38 4.35 -4.92
CA VAL A 181 -5.11 5.15 -3.72
C VAL A 181 -6.34 5.99 -3.42
N ILE A 182 -6.95 5.74 -2.26
CA ILE A 182 -8.25 6.29 -1.88
C ILE A 182 -8.12 7.08 -0.58
N GLY A 183 -8.44 8.36 -0.62
CA GLY A 183 -8.66 9.16 0.56
C GLY A 183 -10.05 8.90 1.15
N ALA A 184 -10.13 8.45 2.40
CA ALA A 184 -11.39 8.27 3.10
C ALA A 184 -11.87 9.55 3.82
N GLY A 185 -10.93 10.41 4.25
CA GLY A 185 -11.21 11.68 4.91
C GLY A 185 -12.12 11.54 6.15
N ASN A 186 -13.13 12.39 6.24
CA ASN A 186 -14.09 12.36 7.36
C ASN A 186 -15.00 11.12 7.38
N GLN A 187 -15.04 10.37 6.30
CA GLN A 187 -15.89 9.16 6.18
C GLN A 187 -17.38 9.42 6.41
N SER A 188 -17.91 10.55 5.94
CA SER A 188 -19.30 10.93 6.23
C SER A 188 -20.35 9.96 5.65
N VAL A 189 -20.04 9.33 4.50
CA VAL A 189 -20.89 8.29 3.88
C VAL A 189 -20.14 6.98 3.74
N LEU A 190 -19.00 6.97 3.04
CA LEU A 190 -18.17 5.78 2.84
C LEU A 190 -17.02 5.74 3.86
N GLY A 191 -16.87 4.62 4.57
CA GLY A 191 -15.76 4.34 5.45
C GLY A 191 -14.72 3.42 4.82
N VAL A 192 -13.61 3.19 5.53
CA VAL A 192 -12.54 2.24 5.13
C VAL A 192 -13.14 0.86 4.84
N GLU A 193 -14.09 0.42 5.65
CA GLU A 193 -14.78 -0.85 5.53
C GLU A 193 -15.60 -0.97 4.24
N ASP A 194 -16.14 0.12 3.71
CA ASP A 194 -16.92 0.11 2.48
C ASP A 194 -16.04 -0.11 1.25
N TYR A 195 -14.89 0.57 1.20
CA TYR A 195 -13.91 0.38 0.13
C TYR A 195 -13.28 -1.01 0.19
N LEU A 196 -12.92 -1.48 1.39
CA LEU A 196 -12.37 -2.83 1.59
C LEU A 196 -13.36 -3.90 1.11
N ASP A 197 -14.65 -3.82 1.57
CA ASP A 197 -15.72 -4.76 1.19
C ASP A 197 -15.96 -4.80 -0.32
N TYR A 198 -15.82 -3.66 -1.00
CA TYR A 198 -16.00 -3.60 -2.45
C TYR A 198 -14.79 -4.15 -3.20
N LEU A 199 -13.58 -3.68 -2.85
CA LEU A 199 -12.36 -3.94 -3.60
C LEU A 199 -11.77 -5.34 -3.36
N VAL A 200 -12.18 -6.05 -2.29
CA VAL A 200 -11.76 -7.44 -2.07
C VAL A 200 -12.18 -8.39 -3.18
N ASP A 201 -13.21 -8.02 -3.93
CA ASP A 201 -13.70 -8.78 -5.08
C ASP A 201 -13.01 -8.39 -6.41
N ASP A 202 -12.20 -7.32 -6.43
CA ASP A 202 -11.48 -6.88 -7.63
C ASP A 202 -10.19 -7.70 -7.84
N PRO A 203 -10.08 -8.50 -8.91
CA PRO A 203 -8.91 -9.33 -9.17
C PRO A 203 -7.62 -8.54 -9.44
N ALA A 204 -7.73 -7.25 -9.72
CA ALA A 204 -6.58 -6.36 -9.88
C ALA A 204 -5.98 -5.91 -8.55
N VAL A 205 -6.68 -6.12 -7.42
CA VAL A 205 -6.18 -5.79 -6.09
C VAL A 205 -5.44 -6.97 -5.48
N THR A 206 -4.13 -6.83 -5.24
CA THR A 206 -3.26 -7.88 -4.73
C THR A 206 -3.04 -7.84 -3.22
N GLY A 207 -3.48 -6.79 -2.56
CA GLY A 207 -3.37 -6.57 -1.12
C GLY A 207 -3.90 -5.19 -0.74
N PHE A 208 -4.02 -4.93 0.55
CA PHE A 208 -4.49 -3.65 1.07
C PHE A 208 -3.49 -3.01 2.02
N GLY A 209 -3.19 -1.72 1.81
CA GLY A 209 -2.50 -0.86 2.74
C GLY A 209 -3.49 0.12 3.38
N LEU A 210 -3.68 0.03 4.69
CA LEU A 210 -4.67 0.82 5.40
C LEU A 210 -3.98 1.81 6.37
N TYR A 211 -4.34 3.09 6.29
CA TYR A 211 -4.08 4.02 7.37
C TYR A 211 -5.38 4.33 8.09
N ILE A 212 -5.47 3.92 9.35
CA ILE A 212 -6.69 3.95 10.15
C ILE A 212 -6.51 4.84 11.38
N GLU A 213 -7.33 5.87 11.49
CA GLU A 213 -7.51 6.64 12.71
C GLU A 213 -8.70 6.08 13.52
N THR A 214 -9.81 5.78 12.84
CA THR A 214 -10.99 5.14 13.41
C THR A 214 -11.73 4.30 12.38
N LEU A 215 -12.42 3.26 12.81
CA LEU A 215 -13.38 2.48 12.02
C LEU A 215 -14.79 2.86 12.43
N ARG A 216 -15.69 3.09 11.47
CA ARG A 216 -17.08 3.44 11.72
C ARG A 216 -17.93 2.20 12.04
N ASP A 217 -17.67 1.11 11.31
CA ASP A 217 -18.39 -0.16 11.46
C ASP A 217 -17.39 -1.31 11.60
N ILE A 218 -17.02 -1.61 12.86
CA ILE A 218 -16.04 -2.65 13.19
C ILE A 218 -16.50 -4.05 12.75
N PRO A 219 -17.77 -4.47 12.98
CA PRO A 219 -18.28 -5.75 12.48
C PRO A 219 -18.11 -5.89 10.98
N ARG A 220 -18.47 -4.87 10.22
CA ARG A 220 -18.37 -4.88 8.77
C ARG A 220 -16.92 -4.89 8.28
N PHE A 221 -16.04 -4.16 8.95
CA PHE A 221 -14.59 -4.23 8.68
C PHE A 221 -14.06 -5.67 8.90
N ALA A 222 -14.44 -6.30 10.02
CA ALA A 222 -14.03 -7.66 10.33
C ALA A 222 -14.55 -8.68 9.29
N GLU A 223 -15.78 -8.53 8.82
CA GLU A 223 -16.36 -9.37 7.75
C GLU A 223 -15.59 -9.20 6.44
N ALA A 224 -15.34 -7.96 6.02
CA ALA A 224 -14.59 -7.68 4.80
C ALA A 224 -13.14 -8.18 4.87
N ALA A 225 -12.48 -8.02 6.03
CA ALA A 225 -11.14 -8.53 6.26
C ALA A 225 -11.09 -10.07 6.30
N GLY A 226 -12.09 -10.73 6.90
CA GLY A 226 -12.22 -12.19 6.84
C GLY A 226 -12.36 -12.70 5.40
N ARG A 227 -13.17 -12.03 4.57
CA ARG A 227 -13.26 -12.33 3.13
C ARG A 227 -11.92 -12.15 2.41
N ALA A 228 -11.15 -11.12 2.77
CA ALA A 228 -9.84 -10.90 2.19
C ALA A 228 -8.87 -12.05 2.55
N LEU A 229 -8.88 -12.49 3.82
CA LEU A 229 -8.11 -13.63 4.30
C LEU A 229 -8.48 -14.92 3.55
N ASP A 230 -9.78 -15.23 3.44
CA ASP A 230 -10.29 -16.42 2.73
C ASP A 230 -9.88 -16.43 1.23
N ARG A 231 -9.67 -15.27 0.64
CA ARG A 231 -9.25 -15.11 -0.76
C ARG A 231 -7.74 -15.01 -0.95
N GLY A 232 -6.97 -15.05 0.13
CA GLY A 232 -5.52 -14.88 0.08
C GLY A 232 -5.08 -13.46 -0.26
N VAL A 233 -5.90 -12.43 0.02
CA VAL A 233 -5.59 -11.01 -0.22
C VAL A 233 -5.15 -10.37 1.10
N PRO A 234 -3.85 -10.09 1.30
CA PRO A 234 -3.34 -9.59 2.56
C PRO A 234 -3.77 -8.16 2.88
N ILE A 235 -3.92 -7.87 4.17
CA ILE A 235 -4.19 -6.54 4.69
C ILE A 235 -3.06 -6.12 5.63
N VAL A 236 -2.45 -4.97 5.34
CA VAL A 236 -1.46 -4.32 6.21
C VAL A 236 -2.05 -3.03 6.75
N ALA A 237 -2.08 -2.85 8.07
CA ALA A 237 -2.71 -1.71 8.72
C ALA A 237 -1.73 -0.91 9.58
N LEU A 238 -1.65 0.38 9.31
CA LEU A 238 -1.02 1.38 10.17
C LEU A 238 -2.13 2.08 10.97
N LYS A 239 -2.31 1.69 12.26
CA LYS A 239 -3.30 2.28 13.16
C LYS A 239 -2.67 3.43 13.94
N ALA A 240 -3.19 4.64 13.72
CA ALA A 240 -2.82 5.84 14.45
C ALA A 240 -3.56 5.96 15.81
N GLY A 241 -3.11 6.86 16.68
CA GLY A 241 -3.75 7.12 17.98
C GLY A 241 -3.45 6.06 19.05
N ARG A 242 -2.25 5.46 19.04
CA ARG A 242 -1.82 4.42 20.00
C ARG A 242 -1.51 4.95 21.40
N SER A 243 -0.83 6.09 21.50
CA SER A 243 -0.50 6.70 22.79
C SER A 243 -1.65 7.55 23.32
N ALA A 244 -1.68 7.79 24.63
CA ALA A 244 -2.68 8.66 25.25
C ALA A 244 -2.70 10.06 24.63
N LEU A 245 -1.53 10.62 24.32
CA LEU A 245 -1.41 11.91 23.64
C LEU A 245 -1.98 11.84 22.21
N ALA A 246 -1.62 10.81 21.45
CA ALA A 246 -2.11 10.64 20.08
C ALA A 246 -3.63 10.39 20.04
N ALA A 247 -4.18 9.66 21.01
CA ALA A 247 -5.63 9.45 21.15
C ALA A 247 -6.37 10.77 21.41
N GLN A 248 -5.81 11.64 22.27
CA GLN A 248 -6.36 12.96 22.53
C GLN A 248 -6.29 13.87 21.29
N THR A 249 -5.19 13.82 20.55
CA THR A 249 -5.03 14.58 19.30
C THR A 249 -6.00 14.11 18.23
N ALA A 250 -6.20 12.79 18.10
CA ALA A 250 -7.16 12.22 17.16
C ALA A 250 -8.60 12.66 17.48
N LEU A 251 -8.98 12.70 18.75
CA LEU A 251 -10.30 13.19 19.19
C LEU A 251 -10.54 14.64 18.75
N THR A 252 -9.54 15.52 18.87
CA THR A 252 -9.66 16.92 18.44
C THR A 252 -9.61 17.09 16.91
N HIS A 253 -8.98 16.15 16.18
CA HIS A 253 -8.79 16.25 14.73
C HIS A 253 -9.93 15.62 13.94
N THR A 254 -10.49 14.51 14.42
CA THR A 254 -11.52 13.74 13.68
C THR A 254 -12.90 13.78 14.35
N GLY A 255 -13.01 14.36 15.55
CA GLY A 255 -14.25 14.35 16.33
C GLY A 255 -14.66 12.96 16.83
N SER A 256 -13.82 11.93 16.62
CA SER A 256 -14.14 10.53 16.91
C SER A 256 -13.34 10.00 18.09
N LEU A 257 -13.99 9.25 18.98
CA LEU A 257 -13.31 8.47 20.03
C LEU A 257 -12.49 7.35 19.38
N THR A 258 -11.17 7.45 19.47
CA THR A 258 -10.30 6.31 19.14
C THR A 258 -10.52 5.24 20.20
N GLY A 259 -10.96 4.04 19.80
CA GLY A 259 -11.06 2.89 20.70
C GLY A 259 -9.70 2.57 21.35
N GLN A 260 -9.72 1.82 22.45
CA GLN A 260 -8.49 1.39 23.12
C GLN A 260 -7.58 0.63 22.15
N ASP A 261 -6.29 0.95 22.11
CA ASP A 261 -5.30 0.36 21.19
C ASP A 261 -5.25 -1.17 21.28
N ALA A 262 -5.36 -1.73 22.48
CA ALA A 262 -5.41 -3.17 22.74
C ALA A 262 -6.60 -3.86 22.04
N PHE A 263 -7.73 -3.18 21.89
CA PHE A 263 -8.88 -3.70 21.17
C PHE A 263 -8.58 -3.87 19.67
N TYR A 264 -7.96 -2.85 19.05
CA TYR A 264 -7.54 -2.94 17.65
C TYR A 264 -6.50 -4.04 17.43
N GLN A 265 -5.53 -4.20 18.37
CA GLN A 265 -4.57 -5.29 18.28
C GLN A 265 -5.26 -6.65 18.29
N SER A 266 -6.13 -6.89 19.28
CA SER A 266 -6.89 -8.14 19.38
C SER A 266 -7.79 -8.42 18.17
N LEU A 267 -8.39 -7.37 17.59
CA LEU A 267 -9.18 -7.47 16.37
C LEU A 267 -8.28 -7.92 15.20
N PHE A 268 -7.16 -7.22 14.97
CA PHE A 268 -6.26 -7.47 13.84
C PHE A 268 -5.64 -8.87 13.93
N ASP A 269 -5.19 -9.29 15.12
CA ASP A 269 -4.66 -10.64 15.35
C ASP A 269 -5.68 -11.73 14.99
N ARG A 270 -6.96 -11.49 15.31
CA ARG A 270 -8.05 -12.46 15.06
C ARG A 270 -8.41 -12.61 13.59
N ILE A 271 -8.20 -11.57 12.79
CA ILE A 271 -8.62 -11.53 11.36
C ILE A 271 -7.43 -11.48 10.40
N GLY A 272 -6.22 -11.84 10.86
CA GLY A 272 -5.03 -11.93 10.04
C GLY A 272 -4.54 -10.62 9.43
N VAL A 273 -4.85 -9.46 10.04
CA VAL A 273 -4.39 -8.15 9.59
C VAL A 273 -3.00 -7.87 10.13
N ALA A 274 -2.03 -7.72 9.25
CA ALA A 274 -0.66 -7.37 9.62
C ALA A 274 -0.60 -5.91 10.10
N ARG A 275 -0.35 -5.72 11.41
CA ARG A 275 -0.24 -4.38 12.00
C ARG A 275 1.19 -3.88 11.97
N VAL A 276 1.38 -2.65 11.48
CA VAL A 276 2.70 -2.00 11.38
C VAL A 276 2.72 -0.66 12.11
N SER A 277 3.94 -0.16 12.40
CA SER A 277 4.14 1.03 13.24
C SER A 277 4.54 2.29 12.45
N SER A 278 4.87 2.18 11.18
CA SER A 278 5.34 3.30 10.36
C SER A 278 4.90 3.18 8.90
N PRO A 279 4.86 4.30 8.14
CA PRO A 279 4.63 4.26 6.70
C PRO A 279 5.68 3.45 5.93
N SER A 280 6.93 3.46 6.38
CA SER A 280 7.99 2.63 5.79
C SER A 280 7.64 1.15 5.92
N LEU A 281 7.30 0.69 7.13
CA LEU A 281 6.90 -0.71 7.35
C LEU A 281 5.61 -1.08 6.60
N LEU A 282 4.67 -0.14 6.41
CA LEU A 282 3.49 -0.38 5.58
C LEU A 282 3.90 -0.76 4.14
N LEU A 283 4.84 -0.01 3.56
CA LEU A 283 5.33 -0.25 2.21
C LEU A 283 6.17 -1.53 2.12
N GLU A 284 7.11 -1.75 3.05
CA GLU A 284 7.96 -2.94 3.06
C GLU A 284 7.13 -4.23 3.24
N THR A 285 6.14 -4.20 4.14
CA THR A 285 5.26 -5.36 4.38
C THR A 285 4.37 -5.63 3.17
N LEU A 286 3.81 -4.58 2.54
CA LEU A 286 3.08 -4.74 1.27
C LEU A 286 3.97 -5.29 0.17
N GLN A 287 5.22 -4.78 0.04
CA GLN A 287 6.18 -5.27 -0.93
C GLN A 287 6.47 -6.76 -0.73
N MET A 288 6.71 -7.18 0.51
CA MET A 288 6.92 -8.60 0.86
C MET A 288 5.70 -9.44 0.45
N LEU A 289 4.52 -9.09 0.92
CA LEU A 289 3.29 -9.86 0.73
C LEU A 289 2.84 -9.93 -0.73
N THR A 290 2.96 -8.83 -1.49
CA THR A 290 2.44 -8.76 -2.87
C THR A 290 3.44 -9.21 -3.93
N THR A 291 4.74 -9.33 -3.57
CA THR A 291 5.79 -9.82 -4.47
C THR A 291 6.18 -11.25 -4.16
N ALA A 292 6.60 -11.54 -2.92
CA ALA A 292 7.13 -12.84 -2.53
C ALA A 292 6.08 -13.75 -1.87
N GLY A 293 5.02 -13.18 -1.31
CA GLY A 293 3.98 -13.89 -0.59
C GLY A 293 4.19 -13.91 0.91
N ALA A 294 3.33 -14.61 1.63
CA ALA A 294 3.32 -14.66 3.09
C ALA A 294 4.15 -15.82 3.64
N PRO A 295 5.13 -15.55 4.52
CA PRO A 295 5.80 -16.61 5.30
C PRO A 295 4.80 -17.37 6.16
N GLN A 296 4.89 -18.72 6.19
CA GLN A 296 4.00 -19.59 6.97
C GLN A 296 4.47 -19.76 8.43
N GLY A 297 5.30 -18.85 8.91
CA GLY A 297 5.86 -18.84 10.27
C GLY A 297 7.13 -18.00 10.35
N ARG A 298 7.90 -18.16 11.43
CA ARG A 298 8.98 -17.25 11.83
C ARG A 298 10.40 -17.81 11.62
N ARG A 299 10.55 -19.01 11.04
CA ARG A 299 11.86 -19.60 10.77
C ARG A 299 12.44 -19.00 9.50
N LEU A 300 13.52 -18.25 9.65
CA LEU A 300 14.16 -17.50 8.57
C LEU A 300 15.53 -18.10 8.24
N ALA A 301 15.80 -18.34 6.97
CA ALA A 301 17.16 -18.54 6.46
C ALA A 301 17.72 -17.19 5.99
N ALA A 302 18.93 -16.84 6.39
CA ALA A 302 19.52 -15.59 5.99
C ALA A 302 20.96 -15.73 5.52
N PHE A 303 21.32 -14.89 4.55
CA PHE A 303 22.60 -14.95 3.82
C PHE A 303 23.19 -13.55 3.68
N THR A 304 24.50 -13.45 3.80
CA THR A 304 25.28 -12.24 3.56
C THR A 304 26.75 -12.60 3.26
N CYS A 305 27.52 -11.69 2.71
CA CYS A 305 28.98 -11.83 2.60
C CYS A 305 29.74 -11.07 3.71
N SER A 306 29.05 -10.71 4.81
CA SER A 306 29.57 -9.84 5.87
C SER A 306 29.23 -10.36 7.27
N GLY A 307 30.24 -10.63 8.07
CA GLY A 307 30.03 -10.99 9.48
C GLY A 307 29.40 -9.87 10.31
N GLY A 308 29.56 -8.60 9.89
CA GLY A 308 28.88 -7.46 10.51
C GLY A 308 27.36 -7.49 10.30
N ASP A 309 26.92 -7.85 9.10
CA ASP A 309 25.51 -7.98 8.78
C ASP A 309 24.87 -9.17 9.52
N VAL A 310 25.61 -10.28 9.69
CA VAL A 310 25.13 -11.41 10.52
C VAL A 310 24.76 -10.94 11.93
N ALA A 311 25.62 -10.14 12.57
CA ALA A 311 25.36 -9.64 13.92
C ALA A 311 24.17 -8.68 13.95
N MET A 312 24.09 -7.71 13.03
CA MET A 312 22.98 -6.77 12.95
C MET A 312 21.65 -7.48 12.68
N LEU A 313 21.66 -8.46 11.77
CA LEU A 313 20.48 -9.23 11.43
C LEU A 313 20.00 -10.08 12.60
N ALA A 314 20.91 -10.70 13.35
CA ALA A 314 20.56 -11.48 14.55
C ALA A 314 19.90 -10.60 15.61
N ASP A 315 20.44 -9.40 15.87
CA ASP A 315 19.87 -8.44 16.82
C ASP A 315 18.47 -7.99 16.40
N CYS A 316 18.28 -7.66 15.13
CA CYS A 316 16.97 -7.27 14.61
C CYS A 316 15.95 -8.41 14.67
N ALA A 317 16.38 -9.62 14.31
CA ALA A 317 15.50 -10.79 14.31
C ALA A 317 15.04 -11.17 15.74
N GLU A 318 15.93 -11.06 16.74
CA GLU A 318 15.57 -11.29 18.15
C GLU A 318 14.47 -10.30 18.60
N GLN A 319 14.60 -9.01 18.25
CA GLN A 319 13.61 -7.99 18.57
C GLN A 319 12.24 -8.29 17.96
N GLU A 320 12.22 -8.81 16.73
CA GLU A 320 10.99 -9.15 15.99
C GLU A 320 10.48 -10.57 16.30
N GLY A 321 11.22 -11.38 17.06
CA GLY A 321 10.86 -12.76 17.38
C GLY A 321 10.93 -13.70 16.16
N LEU A 322 11.79 -13.40 15.20
CA LEU A 322 12.19 -14.29 14.12
C LEU A 322 13.22 -15.32 14.65
N VAL A 323 13.26 -16.50 14.04
CA VAL A 323 14.07 -17.61 14.53
C VAL A 323 15.08 -18.02 13.45
N PHE A 324 16.35 -18.02 13.81
CA PHE A 324 17.43 -18.59 13.02
C PHE A 324 17.82 -19.95 13.60
N ASP A 325 17.18 -21.02 13.10
CA ASP A 325 17.60 -22.37 13.48
C ASP A 325 18.96 -22.69 12.84
N PRO A 326 19.91 -23.23 13.61
CA PRO A 326 21.18 -23.65 13.03
C PRO A 326 20.97 -24.83 12.07
N PRO A 327 21.80 -24.97 11.04
CA PRO A 327 21.75 -26.11 10.13
C PRO A 327 22.00 -27.42 10.91
N ASP A 328 21.32 -28.49 10.50
CA ASP A 328 21.58 -29.81 11.05
C ASP A 328 22.95 -30.37 10.54
N LYS A 329 23.38 -31.52 11.10
CA LYS A 329 24.67 -32.09 10.75
C LYS A 329 24.80 -32.48 9.27
N ALA A 330 23.72 -32.90 8.63
CA ALA A 330 23.73 -33.29 7.22
C ALA A 330 23.89 -32.04 6.34
N THR A 331 23.10 -31.01 6.63
CA THR A 331 23.21 -29.69 5.97
C THR A 331 24.60 -29.05 6.19
N GLU A 332 25.14 -29.14 7.41
CA GLU A 332 26.50 -28.65 7.71
C GLU A 332 27.56 -29.37 6.86
N GLN A 333 27.47 -30.69 6.72
CA GLN A 333 28.39 -31.49 5.91
C GLN A 333 28.28 -31.15 4.41
N ASP A 334 27.08 -30.88 3.94
CA ASP A 334 26.84 -30.50 2.54
C ASP A 334 27.39 -29.10 2.27
N LEU A 335 27.12 -28.13 3.13
CA LEU A 335 27.64 -26.77 3.04
C LEU A 335 29.17 -26.72 3.03
N ARG A 336 29.84 -27.53 3.85
CA ARG A 336 31.32 -27.59 3.89
C ARG A 336 31.97 -28.05 2.60
N GLN A 337 31.24 -28.65 1.66
CA GLN A 337 31.77 -29.03 0.34
C GLN A 337 31.93 -27.81 -0.57
N TRP A 338 31.18 -26.75 -0.34
CA TRP A 338 31.10 -25.58 -1.20
C TRP A 338 31.68 -24.31 -0.57
N LEU A 339 31.62 -24.21 0.77
CA LEU A 339 32.11 -23.06 1.52
C LEU A 339 33.64 -23.10 1.63
N PRO A 340 34.34 -21.95 1.57
CA PRO A 340 35.73 -21.87 1.87
C PRO A 340 36.01 -22.23 3.34
N GLU A 341 37.25 -22.70 3.62
CA GLU A 341 37.65 -23.16 4.95
C GLU A 341 37.46 -22.07 6.05
N ILE A 342 37.60 -20.79 5.66
CA ILE A 342 37.42 -19.66 6.57
C ILE A 342 35.94 -19.40 6.96
N ALA A 343 34.97 -19.94 6.23
CA ALA A 343 33.56 -19.71 6.49
C ALA A 343 33.09 -20.50 7.72
N THR A 344 32.31 -19.84 8.55
CA THR A 344 31.61 -20.48 9.66
C THR A 344 30.20 -20.88 9.20
N VAL A 345 29.91 -22.19 9.27
CA VAL A 345 28.57 -22.68 8.96
C VAL A 345 27.61 -22.28 10.08
N GLY A 346 26.55 -21.58 9.72
CA GLY A 346 25.55 -21.08 10.66
C GLY A 346 24.31 -20.56 9.94
N ASN A 347 23.39 -20.00 10.68
CA ASN A 347 22.23 -19.25 10.19
C ASN A 347 21.99 -18.05 11.14
N PRO A 348 22.18 -16.81 10.70
CA PRO A 348 22.53 -16.38 9.33
C PRO A 348 23.87 -16.91 8.84
N LEU A 349 23.98 -17.16 7.53
CA LEU A 349 25.20 -17.66 6.89
C LEU A 349 26.02 -16.53 6.27
N ASP A 350 27.23 -16.29 6.79
CA ASP A 350 28.26 -15.51 6.10
C ASP A 350 28.98 -16.41 5.10
N TYR A 351 28.65 -16.27 3.80
CA TYR A 351 29.31 -17.04 2.73
C TYR A 351 30.67 -16.50 2.35
N THR A 352 31.07 -15.38 2.91
CA THR A 352 32.39 -14.74 2.84
C THR A 352 32.80 -14.21 1.44
N THR A 353 33.63 -13.18 1.41
CA THR A 353 34.06 -12.51 0.17
C THR A 353 34.78 -13.43 -0.86
N PRO A 354 35.50 -14.52 -0.52
CA PRO A 354 36.00 -15.45 -1.52
C PRO A 354 34.96 -16.12 -2.42
N LEU A 355 33.67 -16.19 -1.99
CA LEU A 355 32.58 -16.71 -2.84
C LEU A 355 31.79 -15.63 -3.54
N TRP A 356 32.05 -14.38 -3.24
CA TRP A 356 31.32 -13.27 -3.82
C TRP A 356 31.43 -13.25 -5.35
N GLY A 357 30.31 -13.23 -6.05
CA GLY A 357 30.21 -13.31 -7.50
C GLY A 357 30.36 -14.71 -8.12
N HIS A 358 30.57 -15.75 -7.30
CA HIS A 358 30.67 -17.13 -7.78
C HIS A 358 29.27 -17.78 -7.89
N GLU A 359 28.49 -17.34 -8.87
CA GLU A 359 27.05 -17.63 -9.03
C GLU A 359 26.72 -19.12 -8.89
N ASP A 360 27.41 -20.02 -9.65
CA ASP A 360 27.11 -21.46 -9.64
C ASP A 360 27.40 -22.14 -8.30
N THR A 361 28.41 -21.64 -7.58
CA THR A 361 28.76 -22.17 -6.25
C THR A 361 27.78 -21.65 -5.20
N LEU A 362 27.44 -20.37 -5.25
CA LEU A 362 26.48 -19.76 -4.33
C LEU A 362 25.09 -20.37 -4.48
N GLU A 363 24.64 -20.72 -5.68
CA GLU A 363 23.38 -21.43 -5.88
C GLU A 363 23.35 -22.76 -5.11
N LYS A 364 24.47 -23.53 -5.12
CA LYS A 364 24.59 -24.78 -4.36
C LYS A 364 24.60 -24.52 -2.86
N VAL A 365 25.32 -23.49 -2.41
CA VAL A 365 25.35 -23.08 -1.00
C VAL A 365 23.97 -22.71 -0.51
N PHE A 366 23.28 -21.81 -1.23
CA PHE A 366 21.93 -21.38 -0.85
C PHE A 366 20.92 -22.52 -0.90
N SER A 367 20.97 -23.39 -1.92
CA SER A 367 20.09 -24.54 -2.05
C SER A 367 20.30 -25.55 -0.92
N ALA A 368 21.56 -25.84 -0.55
CA ALA A 368 21.89 -26.72 0.58
C ALA A 368 21.36 -26.13 1.91
N ALA A 369 21.58 -24.84 2.14
CA ALA A 369 21.12 -24.18 3.36
C ALA A 369 19.61 -24.10 3.48
N LEU A 370 18.86 -24.05 2.38
CA LEU A 370 17.39 -23.95 2.36
C LEU A 370 16.68 -25.31 2.49
N ALA A 371 17.39 -26.44 2.43
CA ALA A 371 16.82 -27.78 2.51
C ALA A 371 15.95 -28.06 3.75
N PRO A 372 16.21 -27.50 4.95
CA PRO A 372 15.50 -27.85 6.18
C PRO A 372 14.12 -27.21 6.39
N GLY A 373 13.49 -26.59 5.42
CA GLY A 373 12.11 -26.10 5.56
C GLY A 373 11.96 -24.83 6.40
N TYR A 374 12.62 -23.79 5.98
CA TYR A 374 12.39 -22.42 6.47
C TYR A 374 11.07 -21.85 5.92
N HIS A 375 10.55 -20.80 6.56
CA HIS A 375 9.31 -20.15 6.15
C HIS A 375 9.55 -18.94 5.24
N ALA A 376 10.77 -18.39 5.27
CA ALA A 376 11.24 -17.35 4.36
C ALA A 376 12.76 -17.39 4.23
N ALA A 377 13.27 -16.73 3.18
CA ALA A 377 14.70 -16.51 2.97
C ALA A 377 15.00 -15.02 2.80
N LEU A 378 16.15 -14.57 3.31
CA LEU A 378 16.63 -13.20 3.21
C LEU A 378 18.08 -13.16 2.77
N LEU A 379 18.39 -12.42 1.71
CA LEU A 379 19.76 -12.05 1.35
C LEU A 379 19.99 -10.59 1.72
N VAL A 380 21.02 -10.30 2.52
CA VAL A 380 21.46 -8.93 2.82
C VAL A 380 22.53 -8.54 1.84
N GLN A 381 22.27 -7.49 1.05
CA GLN A 381 23.17 -7.07 -0.01
C GLN A 381 22.96 -5.60 -0.38
N ASP A 382 23.99 -4.77 -0.26
CA ASP A 382 24.01 -3.39 -0.71
C ASP A 382 24.58 -3.28 -2.12
N TYR A 383 23.91 -2.54 -2.99
CA TYR A 383 24.37 -2.32 -4.37
C TYR A 383 25.06 -0.97 -4.46
N PRO A 384 26.27 -0.91 -5.01
CA PRO A 384 26.96 0.36 -5.19
C PRO A 384 26.17 1.25 -6.15
N PRO A 385 26.26 2.59 -6.01
CA PRO A 385 25.74 3.53 -7.00
C PRO A 385 26.23 3.22 -8.41
N LEU A 386 25.44 3.55 -9.43
CA LEU A 386 25.75 3.20 -10.83
C LEU A 386 27.07 3.76 -11.34
N ASP A 387 27.52 4.90 -10.81
CA ASP A 387 28.81 5.53 -11.13
C ASP A 387 30.03 4.89 -10.43
N LEU A 388 29.78 4.01 -9.45
CA LEU A 388 30.79 3.20 -8.76
C LEU A 388 30.66 1.70 -9.08
N GLY A 389 30.07 1.38 -10.23
CA GLY A 389 29.51 0.08 -10.55
C GLY A 389 30.48 -1.01 -11.04
N GLU A 390 31.81 -0.90 -10.88
CA GLU A 390 32.77 -1.93 -11.33
C GLU A 390 32.46 -3.31 -10.70
N ASP A 391 32.07 -3.34 -9.44
CA ASP A 391 31.75 -4.57 -8.69
C ASP A 391 30.28 -5.04 -8.84
N ARG A 392 29.41 -4.24 -9.46
CA ARG A 392 27.98 -4.53 -9.60
C ARG A 392 27.65 -5.91 -10.19
N PRO A 393 28.40 -6.45 -11.19
CA PRO A 393 28.18 -7.80 -11.72
C PRO A 393 28.26 -8.91 -10.66
N TYR A 394 29.10 -8.75 -9.63
CA TYR A 394 29.24 -9.72 -8.55
C TYR A 394 27.97 -9.75 -7.68
N TYR A 395 27.46 -8.57 -7.28
CA TYR A 395 26.20 -8.47 -6.54
C TYR A 395 25.02 -9.07 -7.33
N GLN A 396 24.97 -8.82 -8.64
CA GLN A 396 23.95 -9.39 -9.50
C GLN A 396 24.05 -10.91 -9.62
N ALA A 397 25.26 -11.47 -9.63
CA ALA A 397 25.49 -12.91 -9.66
C ALA A 397 24.97 -13.57 -8.36
N ASP A 398 25.28 -12.99 -7.20
CA ASP A 398 24.80 -13.47 -5.90
C ASP A 398 23.26 -13.45 -5.84
N ALA A 399 22.65 -12.34 -6.28
CA ALA A 399 21.19 -12.23 -6.32
C ALA A 399 20.54 -13.27 -7.26
N ARG A 400 21.12 -13.53 -8.44
CA ARG A 400 20.61 -14.57 -9.35
C ARG A 400 20.71 -15.97 -8.75
N ALA A 401 21.82 -16.28 -8.08
CA ALA A 401 21.99 -17.53 -7.36
C ALA A 401 20.93 -17.69 -6.28
N PHE A 402 20.68 -16.64 -5.50
CA PHE A 402 19.65 -16.62 -4.45
C PHE A 402 18.24 -16.80 -5.02
N VAL A 403 17.89 -16.07 -6.09
CA VAL A 403 16.60 -16.21 -6.79
C VAL A 403 16.35 -17.66 -7.23
N ARG A 404 17.34 -18.33 -7.84
CA ARG A 404 17.18 -19.72 -8.29
C ARG A 404 17.03 -20.70 -7.12
N ALA A 405 17.80 -20.53 -6.07
CA ALA A 405 17.74 -21.39 -4.90
C ALA A 405 16.38 -21.26 -4.18
N THR A 406 15.89 -20.03 -3.98
CA THR A 406 14.60 -19.78 -3.31
C THR A 406 13.41 -20.19 -4.16
N ALA A 407 13.46 -20.02 -5.46
CA ALA A 407 12.44 -20.51 -6.39
C ALA A 407 12.32 -22.06 -6.33
N SER A 408 13.47 -22.77 -6.27
CA SER A 408 13.50 -24.21 -6.12
C SER A 408 12.96 -24.68 -4.77
N ALA A 409 13.21 -23.94 -3.71
CA ALA A 409 12.69 -24.22 -2.37
C ALA A 409 11.21 -23.82 -2.22
N SER A 410 10.64 -23.04 -3.13
CA SER A 410 9.25 -22.55 -3.12
C SER A 410 8.88 -21.82 -1.81
N ILE A 411 9.78 -21.00 -1.29
CA ILE A 411 9.55 -20.20 -0.09
C ILE A 411 9.59 -18.70 -0.41
N PRO A 412 8.81 -17.86 0.30
CA PRO A 412 8.90 -16.41 0.20
C PRO A 412 10.33 -15.92 0.41
N ALA A 413 10.79 -15.02 -0.47
CA ALA A 413 12.16 -14.55 -0.45
C ALA A 413 12.27 -13.03 -0.59
N ALA A 414 13.25 -12.44 0.10
CA ALA A 414 13.56 -11.04 0.00
C ALA A 414 15.08 -10.80 -0.15
N VAL A 415 15.43 -9.72 -0.82
CA VAL A 415 16.77 -9.13 -0.78
C VAL A 415 16.64 -7.78 -0.10
N CYS A 416 17.45 -7.51 0.92
CA CYS A 416 17.47 -6.21 1.56
C CYS A 416 18.86 -5.58 1.52
N SER A 417 18.88 -4.25 1.44
CA SER A 417 20.10 -3.46 1.67
C SER A 417 20.24 -3.11 3.16
N SER A 418 21.46 -2.95 3.62
CA SER A 418 21.73 -2.43 4.98
C SER A 418 21.36 -0.94 5.07
N LEU A 419 21.65 -0.18 4.01
CA LEU A 419 21.24 1.21 3.83
C LEU A 419 20.10 1.29 2.81
N PRO A 420 18.95 1.91 3.14
CA PRO A 420 17.79 1.98 2.25
C PRO A 420 18.10 2.50 0.84
N GLU A 421 19.01 3.47 0.73
CA GLU A 421 19.42 4.09 -0.54
C GLU A 421 20.27 3.19 -1.42
N ASN A 422 20.82 2.10 -0.92
CA ASN A 422 21.71 1.18 -1.64
C ASN A 422 20.96 0.07 -2.40
N LEU A 423 19.67 0.26 -2.65
CA LEU A 423 18.85 -0.62 -3.48
C LEU A 423 18.16 0.22 -4.55
N ASP A 424 18.82 0.38 -5.70
CA ASP A 424 18.33 1.21 -6.80
C ASP A 424 17.10 0.64 -7.51
N ALA A 425 16.39 1.48 -8.26
CA ALA A 425 15.11 1.14 -8.89
C ALA A 425 15.21 0.00 -9.92
N ASP A 426 16.31 -0.11 -10.66
CA ASP A 426 16.49 -1.15 -11.68
C ASP A 426 16.70 -2.53 -11.00
N THR A 427 17.48 -2.55 -9.92
CA THR A 427 17.66 -3.75 -9.09
C THR A 427 16.35 -4.18 -8.45
N GLN A 428 15.60 -3.23 -7.86
CA GLN A 428 14.28 -3.51 -7.30
C GLN A 428 13.34 -4.13 -8.35
N HIS A 429 13.28 -3.57 -9.55
CA HIS A 429 12.45 -4.07 -10.64
C HIS A 429 12.82 -5.51 -11.03
N THR A 430 14.11 -5.80 -11.20
CA THR A 430 14.60 -7.14 -11.53
C THR A 430 14.23 -8.17 -10.47
N LEU A 431 14.34 -7.81 -9.18
CA LEU A 431 13.93 -8.68 -8.07
C LEU A 431 12.42 -8.93 -8.07
N ILE A 432 11.60 -7.89 -8.26
CA ILE A 432 10.13 -8.01 -8.33
C ILE A 432 9.71 -8.94 -9.46
N GLU A 433 10.28 -8.79 -10.67
CA GLU A 433 10.00 -9.66 -11.80
C GLU A 433 10.36 -11.13 -11.52
N SER A 434 11.33 -11.35 -10.64
CA SER A 434 11.76 -12.69 -10.21
C SER A 434 10.95 -13.23 -9.02
N GLY A 435 9.95 -12.50 -8.51
CA GLY A 435 9.15 -12.90 -7.35
C GLY A 435 9.88 -12.77 -6.01
N VAL A 436 10.98 -12.01 -5.96
CA VAL A 436 11.75 -11.73 -4.73
C VAL A 436 11.50 -10.28 -4.29
N ALA A 437 11.13 -10.08 -3.03
CA ALA A 437 10.81 -8.77 -2.51
C ALA A 437 12.07 -7.93 -2.26
N PRO A 438 12.22 -6.76 -2.90
CA PRO A 438 13.27 -5.80 -2.54
C PRO A 438 12.85 -5.02 -1.29
N LEU A 439 13.58 -5.17 -0.19
CA LEU A 439 13.32 -4.49 1.07
C LEU A 439 14.48 -3.54 1.41
N GLN A 440 14.20 -2.47 2.13
CA GLN A 440 15.15 -1.39 2.39
C GLN A 440 15.42 -1.23 3.89
N GLY A 441 16.62 -1.66 4.32
CA GLY A 441 17.05 -1.68 5.71
C GLY A 441 16.87 -3.04 6.38
N ILE A 442 17.90 -3.49 7.12
CA ILE A 442 17.88 -4.80 7.81
C ILE A 442 16.75 -4.86 8.85
N GLY A 443 16.60 -3.80 9.66
CA GLY A 443 15.57 -3.72 10.68
C GLY A 443 14.16 -3.71 10.08
N GLU A 444 13.94 -2.89 9.05
CA GLU A 444 12.67 -2.84 8.32
C GLU A 444 12.35 -4.16 7.63
N ALA A 445 13.35 -4.85 7.06
CA ALA A 445 13.18 -6.15 6.42
C ALA A 445 12.76 -7.22 7.43
N ALA A 446 13.43 -7.29 8.59
CA ALA A 446 13.06 -8.21 9.67
C ALA A 446 11.63 -7.94 10.16
N ALA A 447 11.29 -6.68 10.44
CA ALA A 447 9.96 -6.29 10.88
C ALA A 447 8.88 -6.56 9.81
N ALA A 448 9.17 -6.33 8.53
CA ALA A 448 8.25 -6.60 7.42
C ALA A 448 8.00 -8.09 7.22
N ILE A 449 9.04 -8.93 7.28
CA ILE A 449 8.91 -10.39 7.23
C ILE A 449 8.08 -10.89 8.42
N ARG A 450 8.34 -10.37 9.62
CA ARG A 450 7.55 -10.72 10.82
C ARG A 450 6.08 -10.31 10.69
N ALA A 451 5.81 -9.10 10.21
CA ALA A 451 4.45 -8.61 9.98
C ALA A 451 3.73 -9.43 8.89
N ALA A 452 4.44 -9.78 7.81
CA ALA A 452 3.90 -10.61 6.73
C ALA A 452 3.55 -12.03 7.21
N ALA A 453 4.31 -12.59 8.17
CA ALA A 453 4.04 -13.89 8.74
C ALA A 453 2.71 -13.95 9.51
N VAL A 454 2.19 -12.82 10.02
CA VAL A 454 0.86 -12.77 10.67
C VAL A 454 -0.23 -13.24 9.73
N PHE A 455 -0.18 -12.82 8.47
CA PHE A 455 -1.12 -13.24 7.44
C PHE A 455 -0.95 -14.72 7.06
N GLY A 456 0.29 -15.21 6.98
CA GLY A 456 0.57 -16.59 6.64
C GLY A 456 0.24 -17.60 7.78
N GLU A 457 0.26 -17.14 9.05
CA GLU A 457 -0.09 -17.92 10.24
C GLU A 457 -1.62 -17.97 10.48
N ALA A 458 -2.41 -17.04 9.88
CA ALA A 458 -3.86 -16.95 10.04
C ALA A 458 -4.62 -17.86 9.08
#